data_e623d73bd1a045157bf69b7b0a18f29d
#
_entry.id   e623d73bd1a045157bf69b7b0a18f29d
#
_cell.length_a   1.000
_cell.length_b   1.000
_cell.length_c   1.000
_cell.angle_alpha   90.00
_cell.angle_beta   90.00
_cell.angle_gamma   90.00
#
_symmetry.space_group_name_H-M   'P 1'
#
loop_
_entity.id
_entity.type
_entity.pdbx_description
1 polymer ?
#
loop_
_entity_poly.entity_id
_entity_poly.type
_entity_poly.pdbx_seq_one_letter_code
_entity_poly.pdbx_strand_id
1 'polypeptide(L)'
;SVADKAKAIEVIDQRKDEILNEAKDTDPNGKITVEETSFDGKVLTKGLSKRFIDCLFILPNGLVKRHEGETITSSNIGILEEDDNEIRLSCMVRSQFDSAKHSIADQVLKIVENYGGKAEIKSEYPGWQREDTPLIDLSNQVWKELHGDEMIVATTHGGLECGLLKGTLSNVEMISFGPEIHGAHSPAEKAHIKSVE
;
A
#
# COMPACT_ATOMS: atom_id res chain seq x y z
N SER A 1 17.64 -4.17 -25.73
CA SER A 1 18.89 -3.47 -25.48
C SER A 1 18.62 -2.01 -25.19
N VAL A 2 19.19 -1.47 -24.12
CA VAL A 2 19.19 -0.04 -23.87
C VAL A 2 19.96 0.60 -25.00
N ALA A 3 19.28 1.38 -25.85
CA ALA A 3 19.88 1.97 -27.04
C ALA A 3 21.03 2.94 -26.71
N ASP A 4 21.06 3.43 -25.47
CA ASP A 4 22.11 4.29 -24.95
C ASP A 4 22.30 4.01 -23.43
N LYS A 5 23.21 3.09 -23.14
CA LYS A 5 23.58 2.67 -21.79
C LYS A 5 24.13 3.84 -20.95
N ALA A 6 24.97 4.68 -21.55
CA ALA A 6 25.54 5.83 -20.87
C ALA A 6 24.46 6.81 -20.43
N LYS A 7 23.48 7.06 -21.31
CA LYS A 7 22.34 7.92 -20.99
C LYS A 7 21.44 7.35 -19.89
N ALA A 8 21.24 6.02 -19.86
CA ALA A 8 20.47 5.38 -18.79
C ALA A 8 21.16 5.54 -17.43
N ILE A 9 22.47 5.33 -17.37
CA ILE A 9 23.28 5.53 -16.16
C ILE A 9 23.22 7.00 -15.72
N GLU A 10 23.40 7.93 -16.67
CA GLU A 10 23.31 9.38 -16.39
C GLU A 10 21.96 9.76 -15.76
N VAL A 11 20.84 9.30 -16.33
CA VAL A 11 19.50 9.58 -15.79
C VAL A 11 19.32 9.02 -14.38
N ILE A 12 19.80 7.81 -14.11
CA ILE A 12 19.73 7.20 -12.78
C ILE A 12 20.59 7.99 -11.81
N ASP A 13 21.81 8.34 -12.18
CA ASP A 13 22.73 9.10 -11.34
C ASP A 13 22.20 10.51 -11.01
N GLN A 14 21.50 11.16 -11.94
CA GLN A 14 20.84 12.44 -11.70
C GLN A 14 19.68 12.34 -10.71
N ARG A 15 18.97 11.21 -10.69
CA ARG A 15 17.76 11.02 -9.87
C ARG A 15 18.00 10.36 -8.52
N LYS A 16 19.05 9.57 -8.39
CA LYS A 16 19.30 8.80 -7.16
C LYS A 16 19.37 9.66 -5.91
N ASP A 17 20.04 10.81 -5.98
CA ASP A 17 20.23 11.69 -4.84
C ASP A 17 18.90 12.38 -4.44
N GLU A 18 18.06 12.73 -5.41
CA GLU A 18 16.72 13.26 -5.17
C GLU A 18 15.87 12.20 -4.43
N ILE A 19 15.82 10.98 -4.95
CA ILE A 19 15.05 9.86 -4.38
C ILE A 19 15.53 9.52 -2.96
N LEU A 20 16.84 9.41 -2.77
CA LEU A 20 17.42 9.11 -1.45
C LEU A 20 17.16 10.25 -0.44
N ASN A 21 17.17 11.50 -0.89
CA ASN A 21 16.85 12.62 -0.02
C ASN A 21 15.36 12.67 0.37
N GLU A 22 14.45 12.31 -0.52
CA GLU A 22 13.02 12.17 -0.21
C GLU A 22 12.76 11.03 0.77
N ALA A 23 13.46 9.91 0.62
CA ALA A 23 13.27 8.73 1.45
C ALA A 23 14.04 8.75 2.79
N LYS A 24 14.92 9.70 3.01
CA LYS A 24 15.87 9.70 4.15
C LYS A 24 15.23 9.55 5.54
N ASP A 25 14.03 10.06 5.74
CA ASP A 25 13.34 10.01 7.03
C ASP A 25 12.58 8.68 7.22
N THR A 26 12.18 8.02 6.14
CA THR A 26 11.46 6.74 6.14
C THR A 26 12.38 5.55 5.93
N ASP A 27 13.45 5.73 5.18
CA ASP A 27 14.47 4.71 4.89
C ASP A 27 15.89 5.31 4.92
N PRO A 28 16.42 5.60 6.11
CA PRO A 28 17.73 6.26 6.26
C PRO A 28 18.91 5.41 5.77
N ASN A 29 18.72 4.11 5.57
CA ASN A 29 19.74 3.19 5.07
C ASN A 29 19.55 2.86 3.57
N GLY A 30 18.58 3.48 2.92
CA GLY A 30 18.33 3.33 1.50
C GLY A 30 19.56 3.67 0.65
N LYS A 31 19.82 2.87 -0.38
CA LYS A 31 20.90 3.12 -1.33
C LYS A 31 20.51 2.66 -2.72
N ILE A 32 20.96 3.40 -3.72
CA ILE A 32 20.77 3.06 -5.13
C ILE A 32 22.15 2.82 -5.75
N THR A 33 22.37 1.61 -6.27
CA THR A 33 23.60 1.24 -6.99
C THR A 33 23.27 0.91 -8.43
N VAL A 34 24.20 1.23 -9.34
CA VAL A 34 24.13 0.86 -10.75
C VAL A 34 25.37 0.06 -11.08
N GLU A 35 25.18 -1.17 -11.52
CA GLU A 35 26.26 -2.09 -11.84
C GLU A 35 26.11 -2.61 -13.27
N GLU A 36 27.23 -2.73 -13.94
CA GLU A 36 27.28 -3.37 -15.24
C GLU A 36 27.24 -4.89 -15.07
N THR A 37 26.29 -5.54 -15.75
CA THR A 37 26.19 -6.99 -15.75
C THR A 37 26.07 -7.54 -17.16
N SER A 38 26.51 -8.78 -17.39
CA SER A 38 26.19 -9.53 -18.59
C SER A 38 24.83 -10.21 -18.41
N PHE A 39 24.01 -10.18 -19.43
CA PHE A 39 22.71 -10.85 -19.45
C PHE A 39 22.56 -11.60 -20.77
N ASP A 40 22.38 -12.91 -20.71
CA ASP A 40 22.22 -13.83 -21.85
C ASP A 40 20.78 -14.40 -21.95
N GLY A 41 19.88 -13.93 -21.10
CA GLY A 41 18.47 -14.34 -21.08
C GLY A 41 17.62 -13.65 -22.14
N LYS A 42 16.33 -13.98 -22.14
CA LYS A 42 15.34 -13.32 -22.99
C LYS A 42 15.02 -11.93 -22.45
N VAL A 43 14.74 -11.00 -23.33
CA VAL A 43 14.26 -9.66 -23.00
C VAL A 43 12.92 -9.40 -23.70
N LEU A 44 12.13 -8.51 -23.13
CA LEU A 44 10.90 -8.05 -23.77
C LEU A 44 11.20 -7.40 -25.12
N THR A 45 10.33 -7.63 -26.11
CA THR A 45 10.40 -6.87 -27.34
C THR A 45 10.21 -5.38 -27.07
N LYS A 46 10.74 -4.52 -27.93
CA LYS A 46 10.60 -3.06 -27.80
C LYS A 46 9.13 -2.62 -27.67
N GLY A 47 8.22 -3.25 -28.44
CA GLY A 47 6.80 -2.93 -28.40
C GLY A 47 6.13 -3.36 -27.08
N LEU A 48 6.51 -4.53 -26.56
CA LEU A 48 5.99 -5.03 -25.28
C LEU A 48 6.54 -4.22 -24.12
N SER A 49 7.85 -3.91 -24.11
CA SER A 49 8.47 -3.05 -23.12
C SER A 49 7.77 -1.69 -23.03
N LYS A 50 7.53 -1.06 -24.20
CA LYS A 50 6.82 0.23 -24.24
C LYS A 50 5.41 0.12 -23.64
N ARG A 51 4.62 -0.87 -24.04
CA ARG A 51 3.25 -1.05 -23.51
C ARG A 51 3.25 -1.32 -22.02
N PHE A 52 4.18 -2.14 -21.53
CA PHE A 52 4.31 -2.46 -20.12
C PHE A 52 4.66 -1.22 -19.29
N ILE A 53 5.65 -0.44 -19.73
CA ILE A 53 6.07 0.80 -19.06
C ILE A 53 4.95 1.83 -19.09
N ASP A 54 4.29 2.04 -20.23
CA ASP A 54 3.15 2.96 -20.34
C ASP A 54 2.01 2.53 -19.40
N CYS A 55 1.73 1.23 -19.29
CA CYS A 55 0.75 0.69 -18.36
C CYS A 55 1.13 0.99 -16.91
N LEU A 56 2.36 0.68 -16.48
CA LEU A 56 2.85 0.97 -15.14
C LEU A 56 2.75 2.46 -14.79
N PHE A 57 3.05 3.32 -15.76
CA PHE A 57 3.04 4.77 -15.56
C PHE A 57 1.64 5.34 -15.31
N ILE A 58 0.60 4.69 -15.86
CA ILE A 58 -0.79 5.16 -15.77
C ILE A 58 -1.53 4.50 -14.60
N LEU A 59 -1.06 3.33 -14.13
CA LEU A 59 -1.70 2.65 -13.00
C LEU A 59 -1.73 3.55 -11.76
N PRO A 60 -2.88 3.64 -11.07
CA PRO A 60 -2.97 4.40 -9.83
C PRO A 60 -2.02 3.81 -8.78
N ASN A 61 -1.15 4.67 -8.25
CA ASN A 61 -0.16 4.30 -7.24
C ASN A 61 0.02 5.43 -6.22
N GLY A 62 0.09 5.07 -4.95
CA GLY A 62 0.22 6.00 -3.84
C GLY A 62 -1.11 6.43 -3.24
N LEU A 63 -1.11 7.63 -2.69
CA LEU A 63 -2.28 8.23 -2.05
C LEU A 63 -3.29 8.68 -3.11
N VAL A 64 -4.51 8.15 -3.03
CA VAL A 64 -5.62 8.52 -3.93
C VAL A 64 -6.55 9.54 -3.29
N LYS A 65 -6.91 9.35 -2.01
CA LYS A 65 -7.82 10.26 -1.28
C LYS A 65 -7.39 10.43 0.17
N ARG A 66 -7.45 11.67 0.64
CA ARG A 66 -7.23 12.05 2.04
C ARG A 66 -8.42 12.89 2.53
N HIS A 67 -8.74 12.79 3.81
CA HIS A 67 -9.71 13.64 4.49
C HIS A 67 -9.20 13.94 5.90
N GLU A 68 -9.20 15.20 6.30
CA GLU A 68 -8.75 15.67 7.63
C GLU A 68 -7.37 15.13 8.07
N GLY A 69 -6.46 15.00 7.12
CA GLY A 69 -5.11 14.47 7.39
C GLY A 69 -5.01 12.95 7.32
N GLU A 70 -6.12 12.22 7.36
CA GLU A 70 -6.13 10.76 7.31
C GLU A 70 -6.19 10.22 5.88
N THR A 71 -5.51 9.11 5.63
CA THR A 71 -5.57 8.41 4.34
C THR A 71 -6.86 7.61 4.25
N ILE A 72 -7.69 7.94 3.29
CA ILE A 72 -8.97 7.26 3.04
C ILE A 72 -8.81 6.15 2.00
N THR A 73 -8.08 6.43 0.92
CA THR A 73 -7.92 5.51 -0.20
C THR A 73 -6.48 5.57 -0.71
N SER A 74 -5.90 4.42 -0.93
CA SER A 74 -4.58 4.29 -1.55
C SER A 74 -4.54 3.10 -2.51
N SER A 75 -3.61 3.15 -3.44
CA SER A 75 -3.26 2.04 -4.33
C SER A 75 -1.76 1.83 -4.29
N ASN A 76 -1.31 0.59 -4.32
CA ASN A 76 0.10 0.26 -4.33
C ASN A 76 0.40 -0.75 -5.43
N ILE A 77 1.37 -0.43 -6.27
CA ILE A 77 2.03 -1.38 -7.17
C ILE A 77 3.05 -2.14 -6.31
N GLY A 78 2.66 -3.32 -5.84
CA GLY A 78 3.38 -4.03 -4.77
C GLY A 78 4.45 -4.98 -5.28
N ILE A 79 4.05 -6.01 -6.01
CA ILE A 79 4.93 -7.11 -6.39
C ILE A 79 4.96 -7.26 -7.90
N LEU A 80 6.16 -7.34 -8.45
CA LEU A 80 6.40 -7.69 -9.85
C LEU A 80 7.13 -9.04 -9.89
N GLU A 81 6.52 -10.01 -10.55
CA GLU A 81 7.07 -11.34 -10.78
C GLU A 81 7.17 -11.60 -12.27
N GLU A 82 8.17 -12.35 -12.66
CA GLU A 82 8.43 -12.73 -14.05
C GLU A 82 8.72 -14.23 -14.14
N ASP A 83 8.12 -14.87 -15.12
CA ASP A 83 8.49 -16.22 -15.56
C ASP A 83 8.72 -16.25 -17.08
N ASP A 84 8.97 -17.42 -17.65
CA ASP A 84 9.28 -17.58 -19.08
C ASP A 84 8.16 -17.09 -20.03
N ASN A 85 6.95 -16.93 -19.55
CA ASN A 85 5.76 -16.72 -20.38
C ASN A 85 5.01 -15.43 -20.06
N GLU A 86 5.10 -14.94 -18.82
CA GLU A 86 4.31 -13.80 -18.39
C GLU A 86 5.03 -12.93 -17.34
N ILE A 87 4.61 -11.68 -17.28
CA ILE A 87 4.94 -10.76 -16.20
C ILE A 87 3.67 -10.58 -15.39
N ARG A 88 3.73 -10.84 -14.08
CA ARG A 88 2.65 -10.64 -13.13
C ARG A 88 2.90 -9.41 -12.29
N LEU A 89 1.88 -8.59 -12.16
CA LEU A 89 1.89 -7.42 -11.31
C LEU A 89 0.78 -7.55 -10.26
N SER A 90 1.13 -7.55 -8.99
CA SER A 90 0.17 -7.50 -7.90
C SER A 90 0.01 -6.08 -7.41
N CYS A 91 -1.21 -5.56 -7.52
CA CYS A 91 -1.59 -4.27 -7.00
C CYS A 91 -2.49 -4.45 -5.78
N MET A 92 -2.34 -3.58 -4.78
CA MET A 92 -3.17 -3.56 -3.58
C MET A 92 -3.92 -2.24 -3.50
N VAL A 93 -5.24 -2.30 -3.54
CA VAL A 93 -6.12 -1.14 -3.34
C VAL A 93 -6.72 -1.21 -1.95
N ARG A 94 -6.60 -0.13 -1.20
CA ARG A 94 -7.17 -0.01 0.16
C ARG A 94 -8.05 1.21 0.23
N SER A 95 -9.20 1.06 0.90
CA SER A 95 -10.10 2.18 1.19
C SER A 95 -10.98 1.87 2.40
N GLN A 96 -11.36 2.92 3.13
CA GLN A 96 -12.43 2.84 4.13
C GLN A 96 -13.82 2.64 3.48
N PHE A 97 -13.96 2.99 2.18
CA PHE A 97 -15.21 2.93 1.42
C PHE A 97 -15.11 1.89 0.30
N ASP A 98 -16.01 0.92 0.31
CA ASP A 98 -16.05 -0.12 -0.73
C ASP A 98 -16.25 0.47 -2.13
N SER A 99 -17.11 1.47 -2.28
CA SER A 99 -17.34 2.14 -3.56
C SER A 99 -16.07 2.78 -4.14
N ALA A 100 -15.24 3.40 -3.30
CA ALA A 100 -13.97 3.99 -3.73
C ALA A 100 -12.94 2.91 -4.05
N LYS A 101 -12.89 1.83 -3.26
CA LYS A 101 -12.03 0.67 -3.50
C LYS A 101 -12.35 0.02 -4.84
N HIS A 102 -13.64 -0.27 -5.11
CA HIS A 102 -14.09 -0.85 -6.37
C HIS A 102 -13.78 0.07 -7.56
N SER A 103 -14.03 1.38 -7.44
CA SER A 103 -13.73 2.34 -8.51
C SER A 103 -12.25 2.31 -8.93
N ILE A 104 -11.32 2.22 -7.97
CA ILE A 104 -9.90 2.13 -8.27
C ILE A 104 -9.54 0.74 -8.84
N ALA A 105 -10.12 -0.33 -8.29
CA ALA A 105 -9.91 -1.67 -8.82
C ALA A 105 -10.38 -1.77 -10.29
N ASP A 106 -11.55 -1.25 -10.61
CA ASP A 106 -12.09 -1.20 -11.97
C ASP A 106 -11.18 -0.39 -12.90
N GLN A 107 -10.61 0.72 -12.44
CA GLN A 107 -9.60 1.47 -13.18
C GLN A 107 -8.38 0.61 -13.50
N VAL A 108 -7.83 -0.10 -12.51
CA VAL A 108 -6.68 -1.00 -12.70
C VAL A 108 -7.00 -2.07 -13.75
N LEU A 109 -8.15 -2.77 -13.60
CA LEU A 109 -8.60 -3.77 -14.56
C LEU A 109 -8.66 -3.18 -15.98
N LYS A 110 -9.31 -2.03 -16.13
CA LYS A 110 -9.51 -1.40 -17.42
C LYS A 110 -8.21 -0.91 -18.08
N ILE A 111 -7.31 -0.35 -17.28
CA ILE A 111 -5.98 0.06 -17.77
C ILE A 111 -5.23 -1.15 -18.31
N VAL A 112 -5.12 -2.22 -17.51
CA VAL A 112 -4.39 -3.44 -17.90
C VAL A 112 -4.95 -4.04 -19.17
N GLU A 113 -6.28 -4.16 -19.30
CA GLU A 113 -6.95 -4.63 -20.51
C GLU A 113 -6.59 -3.78 -21.74
N ASN A 114 -6.63 -2.45 -21.62
CA ASN A 114 -6.32 -1.53 -22.72
C ASN A 114 -4.88 -1.67 -23.22
N TYR A 115 -3.97 -2.10 -22.37
CA TYR A 115 -2.57 -2.41 -22.74
C TYR A 115 -2.36 -3.87 -23.17
N GLY A 116 -3.43 -4.66 -23.27
CA GLY A 116 -3.41 -6.03 -23.77
C GLY A 116 -3.01 -7.07 -22.72
N GLY A 117 -3.06 -6.71 -21.44
CA GLY A 117 -2.92 -7.62 -20.30
C GLY A 117 -4.24 -8.26 -19.90
N LYS A 118 -4.17 -9.15 -18.93
CA LYS A 118 -5.32 -9.73 -18.21
C LYS A 118 -5.23 -9.31 -16.77
N ALA A 119 -6.35 -8.97 -16.16
CA ALA A 119 -6.40 -8.61 -14.75
C ALA A 119 -7.60 -9.27 -14.07
N GLU A 120 -7.46 -9.58 -12.80
CA GLU A 120 -8.48 -10.18 -11.95
C GLU A 120 -8.35 -9.68 -10.51
N ILE A 121 -9.45 -9.69 -9.76
CA ILE A 121 -9.46 -9.47 -8.32
C ILE A 121 -9.34 -10.83 -7.64
N LYS A 122 -8.25 -11.05 -6.87
CA LYS A 122 -8.01 -12.34 -6.20
C LYS A 122 -8.56 -12.43 -4.80
N SER A 123 -8.55 -11.31 -4.06
CA SER A 123 -9.04 -11.27 -2.69
C SER A 123 -9.61 -9.90 -2.39
N GLU A 124 -10.61 -9.89 -1.57
CA GLU A 124 -11.27 -8.67 -1.15
C GLU A 124 -11.73 -8.80 0.31
N TYR A 125 -11.65 -7.69 1.04
CA TYR A 125 -12.30 -7.52 2.33
C TYR A 125 -12.98 -6.15 2.39
N PRO A 126 -14.07 -6.00 3.16
CA PRO A 126 -14.83 -4.77 3.22
C PRO A 126 -14.01 -3.62 3.81
N GLY A 127 -14.32 -2.40 3.40
CA GLY A 127 -13.87 -1.20 4.08
C GLY A 127 -14.49 -1.12 5.47
N TRP A 128 -13.75 -0.56 6.42
CA TRP A 128 -14.30 -0.30 7.76
C TRP A 128 -14.20 1.19 8.05
N GLN A 129 -15.35 1.81 8.08
CA GLN A 129 -15.50 3.23 8.40
C GLN A 129 -15.59 3.41 9.91
N ARG A 130 -15.09 4.54 10.40
CA ARG A 130 -15.33 4.97 11.76
C ARG A 130 -16.83 5.23 11.94
N GLU A 131 -17.38 4.67 12.97
CA GLU A 131 -18.73 4.93 13.46
C GLU A 131 -18.60 5.52 14.88
N ASP A 132 -19.15 6.70 15.13
CA ASP A 132 -19.22 7.23 16.48
C ASP A 132 -20.33 6.51 17.24
N THR A 133 -19.94 5.63 18.14
CA THR A 133 -20.84 4.70 18.84
C THR A 133 -20.69 4.84 20.36
N PRO A 134 -21.71 4.47 21.16
CA PRO A 134 -21.59 4.40 22.62
C PRO A 134 -20.39 3.59 23.14
N LEU A 135 -19.94 2.60 22.37
CA LEU A 135 -18.75 1.82 22.72
C LEU A 135 -17.47 2.66 22.72
N ILE A 136 -17.34 3.63 21.80
CA ILE A 136 -16.19 4.55 21.78
C ILE A 136 -16.22 5.44 23.02
N ASP A 137 -17.39 5.99 23.37
CA ASP A 137 -17.54 6.85 24.55
C ASP A 137 -17.21 6.09 25.84
N LEU A 138 -17.74 4.88 25.97
CA LEU A 138 -17.42 4.01 27.11
C LEU A 138 -15.94 3.66 27.18
N SER A 139 -15.33 3.36 26.04
CA SER A 139 -13.89 3.02 25.98
C SER A 139 -13.03 4.22 26.39
N ASN A 140 -13.39 5.43 25.94
CA ASN A 140 -12.71 6.66 26.34
C ASN A 140 -12.87 6.95 27.84
N GLN A 141 -14.06 6.72 28.41
CA GLN A 141 -14.28 6.86 29.84
C GLN A 141 -13.39 5.89 30.62
N VAL A 142 -13.38 4.62 30.29
CA VAL A 142 -12.55 3.60 30.95
C VAL A 142 -11.06 3.91 30.81
N TRP A 143 -10.62 4.32 29.61
CA TRP A 143 -9.24 4.73 29.36
C TRP A 143 -8.83 5.88 30.27
N LYS A 144 -9.68 6.91 30.40
CA LYS A 144 -9.43 8.08 31.23
C LYS A 144 -9.37 7.73 32.72
N GLU A 145 -10.20 6.80 33.17
CA GLU A 145 -10.16 6.28 34.55
C GLU A 145 -8.85 5.54 34.86
N LEU A 146 -8.32 4.77 33.89
CA LEU A 146 -7.11 3.98 34.07
C LEU A 146 -5.81 4.77 33.87
N HIS A 147 -5.78 5.69 32.92
CA HIS A 147 -4.56 6.36 32.48
C HIS A 147 -4.52 7.87 32.80
N GLY A 148 -5.66 8.49 33.09
CA GLY A 148 -5.75 9.90 33.46
C GLY A 148 -5.82 10.89 32.28
N ASP A 149 -5.77 10.40 31.04
CA ASP A 149 -5.87 11.16 29.80
C ASP A 149 -6.95 10.62 28.87
N GLU A 150 -7.21 11.28 27.74
CA GLU A 150 -8.19 10.85 26.76
C GLU A 150 -7.59 9.87 25.76
N MET A 151 -8.36 8.85 25.38
CA MET A 151 -7.99 7.88 24.35
C MET A 151 -7.89 8.55 22.98
N ILE A 152 -6.84 8.27 22.25
CA ILE A 152 -6.70 8.72 20.87
C ILE A 152 -7.52 7.79 19.97
N VAL A 153 -8.55 8.33 19.32
CA VAL A 153 -9.38 7.62 18.36
C VAL A 153 -8.92 7.98 16.95
N ALA A 154 -8.38 6.99 16.24
CA ALA A 154 -7.88 7.16 14.87
C ALA A 154 -8.64 6.25 13.91
N THR A 155 -8.50 6.49 12.62
CA THR A 155 -9.00 5.60 11.57
C THR A 155 -7.85 4.98 10.78
N THR A 156 -8.13 3.89 10.10
CA THR A 156 -7.20 3.30 9.15
C THR A 156 -7.92 2.88 7.89
N HIS A 157 -7.26 2.99 6.75
CA HIS A 157 -7.72 2.42 5.49
C HIS A 157 -7.16 1.01 5.24
N GLY A 158 -6.44 0.48 6.23
CA GLY A 158 -5.98 -0.91 6.24
C GLY A 158 -7.13 -1.88 6.49
N GLY A 159 -6.93 -3.15 6.11
CA GLY A 159 -7.85 -4.21 6.51
C GLY A 159 -7.64 -4.56 7.98
N LEU A 160 -8.71 -4.54 8.74
CA LEU A 160 -8.75 -5.02 10.12
C LEU A 160 -9.81 -6.12 10.24
N GLU A 161 -9.61 -7.02 11.20
CA GLU A 161 -10.53 -8.12 11.50
C GLU A 161 -11.94 -7.61 11.82
N CYS A 162 -12.04 -6.46 12.49
CA CYS A 162 -13.32 -5.81 12.79
C CYS A 162 -14.11 -5.48 11.52
N GLY A 163 -13.44 -5.08 10.43
CA GLY A 163 -14.10 -4.85 9.15
C GLY A 163 -14.72 -6.13 8.57
N LEU A 164 -14.02 -7.25 8.65
CA LEU A 164 -14.53 -8.56 8.22
C LEU A 164 -15.70 -9.02 9.10
N LEU A 165 -15.56 -8.89 10.42
CA LEU A 165 -16.61 -9.26 11.39
C LEU A 165 -17.85 -8.37 11.21
N LYS A 166 -17.69 -7.09 10.94
CA LYS A 166 -18.82 -6.15 10.72
C LYS A 166 -19.67 -6.54 9.51
N GLY A 167 -19.04 -7.11 8.46
CA GLY A 167 -19.77 -7.65 7.32
C GLY A 167 -20.74 -8.78 7.67
N THR A 168 -20.45 -9.53 8.73
CA THR A 168 -21.29 -10.65 9.21
C THR A 168 -22.16 -10.25 10.42
N LEU A 169 -21.62 -9.40 11.30
CA LEU A 169 -22.22 -8.97 12.56
C LEU A 169 -22.57 -7.48 12.49
N SER A 170 -23.44 -7.11 11.56
CA SER A 170 -23.77 -5.71 11.25
C SER A 170 -24.30 -4.89 12.43
N ASN A 171 -24.94 -5.52 13.40
CA ASN A 171 -25.55 -4.88 14.57
C ASN A 171 -24.61 -4.84 15.80
N VAL A 172 -23.34 -5.23 15.65
CA VAL A 172 -22.37 -5.21 16.76
C VAL A 172 -21.46 -3.99 16.59
N GLU A 173 -21.34 -3.21 17.66
CA GLU A 173 -20.34 -2.14 17.74
C GLU A 173 -18.98 -2.75 17.95
N MET A 174 -17.96 -2.21 17.29
CA MET A 174 -16.61 -2.75 17.32
C MET A 174 -15.59 -1.63 17.40
N ILE A 175 -14.55 -1.83 18.20
CA ILE A 175 -13.34 -1.03 18.20
C ILE A 175 -12.13 -1.97 18.08
N SER A 176 -11.03 -1.48 17.54
CA SER A 176 -9.76 -2.20 17.48
C SER A 176 -8.72 -1.41 18.27
N PHE A 177 -8.05 -2.06 19.17
CA PHE A 177 -6.94 -1.50 19.93
C PHE A 177 -5.92 -2.59 20.25
N GLY A 178 -4.72 -2.19 20.61
CA GLY A 178 -3.65 -3.14 20.93
C GLY A 178 -2.42 -2.43 21.47
N PRO A 179 -1.35 -3.19 21.75
CA PRO A 179 -0.11 -2.62 22.24
C PRO A 179 0.56 -1.74 21.20
N GLU A 180 1.48 -0.90 21.66
CA GLU A 180 2.36 -0.12 20.79
C GLU A 180 3.30 -1.05 20.03
N ILE A 181 3.18 -1.07 18.70
CA ILE A 181 3.97 -1.90 17.79
C ILE A 181 4.95 -1.03 17.01
N HIS A 182 6.21 -1.44 16.97
CA HIS A 182 7.24 -0.82 16.16
C HIS A 182 7.72 -1.77 15.07
N GLY A 183 7.95 -1.26 13.88
CA GLY A 183 8.44 -2.04 12.74
C GLY A 183 7.47 -3.13 12.28
N ALA A 184 6.15 -2.88 12.37
CA ALA A 184 5.12 -3.82 11.91
C ALA A 184 5.40 -4.32 10.49
N HIS A 185 5.14 -5.61 10.25
CA HIS A 185 5.38 -6.30 8.98
C HIS A 185 6.86 -6.40 8.56
N SER A 186 7.79 -6.29 9.49
CA SER A 186 9.22 -6.48 9.25
C SER A 186 9.84 -7.51 10.20
N PRO A 187 11.03 -8.06 9.86
CA PRO A 187 11.78 -8.94 10.78
C PRO A 187 12.19 -8.26 12.10
N ALA A 188 12.10 -6.93 12.17
CA ALA A 188 12.40 -6.13 13.35
C ALA A 188 11.15 -5.76 14.16
N GLU A 189 9.99 -6.37 13.85
CA GLU A 189 8.74 -6.10 14.56
C GLU A 189 8.86 -6.42 16.04
N LYS A 190 8.39 -5.49 16.87
CA LYS A 190 8.41 -5.63 18.34
C LYS A 190 7.25 -4.87 18.96
N ALA A 191 6.71 -5.40 20.06
CA ALA A 191 5.73 -4.72 20.90
C ALA A 191 6.41 -4.09 22.13
N HIS A 192 5.91 -2.93 22.53
CA HIS A 192 6.33 -2.29 23.77
C HIS A 192 5.65 -3.00 24.97
N ILE A 193 6.41 -3.69 25.82
CA ILE A 193 5.88 -4.57 26.89
C ILE A 193 4.91 -3.83 27.81
N LYS A 194 5.25 -2.62 28.25
CA LYS A 194 4.38 -1.84 29.15
C LYS A 194 3.05 -1.39 28.55
N SER A 195 2.92 -1.42 27.22
CA SER A 195 1.67 -1.09 26.55
C SER A 195 0.74 -2.31 26.38
N VAL A 196 1.16 -3.48 26.82
CA VAL A 196 0.35 -4.72 26.82
C VAL A 196 -0.45 -4.85 28.12
N GLU A 197 0.04 -4.23 29.22
CA GLU A 197 -0.59 -4.21 30.55
C GLU A 197 -1.69 -3.15 30.64
#